data_3646b98ba94b36361a3f9e6e2172237c
#
_entry.id   3646b98ba94b36361a3f9e6e2172237c
#
_cell.length_a   1.000
_cell.length_b   1.000
_cell.length_c   1.000
_cell.angle_alpha   90.00
_cell.angle_beta   90.00
_cell.angle_gamma   90.00
#
_symmetry.space_group_name_H-M   'P 1'
#
loop_
_entity.id
_entity.type
_entity.pdbx_description
1 polymer ?
#
loop_
_entity_poly.entity_id
_entity_poly.type
_entity_poly.pdbx_seq_one_letter_code
_entity_poly.pdbx_strand_id
1 'polypeptide(L)'
;LNIFYAKNPLGEWTPHNLNPVKINLSNSRGGGSIFREGDSLIRPAQNCFPDYGTSLVFNKIEVLSHNEFKESLVGELKPAENSMFKGIHTFSKNKESLIVDLKTNEYFPFARFVTLLRARVKSDNAGLIIENSLFKRISVILLFLVFVILIYLFGWRALSLFV
;
A
#
# COMPACT_ATOMS: atom_id res chain seq x y z
N LEU A 1 7.25 -13.33 -9.29
CA LEU A 1 7.55 -12.50 -10.45
C LEU A 1 7.36 -13.32 -11.72
N ASN A 2 6.51 -12.84 -12.61
CA ASN A 2 6.38 -13.36 -13.96
C ASN A 2 6.84 -12.29 -14.94
N ILE A 3 7.47 -12.71 -16.03
CA ILE A 3 7.92 -11.85 -17.12
C ILE A 3 7.18 -12.24 -18.40
N PHE A 4 6.78 -11.26 -19.15
CA PHE A 4 6.18 -11.41 -20.48
C PHE A 4 6.89 -10.45 -21.43
N TYR A 5 6.98 -10.82 -22.69
CA TYR A 5 7.57 -9.99 -23.72
C TYR A 5 6.68 -9.93 -24.97
N ALA A 6 6.74 -8.78 -25.63
CA ALA A 6 6.03 -8.53 -26.88
C ALA A 6 6.86 -7.61 -27.79
N LYS A 7 6.61 -7.62 -29.10
CA LYS A 7 7.26 -6.69 -30.04
C LYS A 7 6.83 -5.23 -29.82
N ASN A 8 5.61 -5.03 -29.34
CA ASN A 8 5.06 -3.72 -28.98
C ASN A 8 4.03 -3.90 -27.83
N PRO A 9 3.70 -2.83 -27.08
CA PRO A 9 2.78 -2.92 -25.93
C PRO A 9 1.37 -3.38 -26.25
N LEU A 10 0.90 -3.20 -27.47
CA LEU A 10 -0.44 -3.60 -27.95
C LEU A 10 -0.43 -4.93 -28.71
N GLY A 11 0.74 -5.57 -28.82
CA GLY A 11 0.91 -6.85 -29.50
C GLY A 11 0.56 -8.05 -28.61
N GLU A 12 0.76 -9.24 -29.17
CA GLU A 12 0.60 -10.49 -28.44
C GLU A 12 1.78 -10.66 -27.45
N TRP A 13 1.44 -10.97 -26.19
CA TRP A 13 2.41 -11.17 -25.11
C TRP A 13 2.74 -12.63 -24.95
N THR A 14 4.03 -12.94 -25.00
CA THR A 14 4.58 -14.28 -24.80
C THR A 14 5.17 -14.41 -23.41
N PRO A 15 4.85 -15.45 -22.63
CA PRO A 15 5.46 -15.67 -21.32
C PRO A 15 6.93 -16.06 -21.45
N HIS A 16 7.72 -15.63 -20.48
CA HIS A 16 9.11 -16.09 -20.34
C HIS A 16 9.14 -17.60 -20.02
N ASN A 17 10.10 -18.32 -20.62
CA ASN A 17 10.18 -19.78 -20.53
C ASN A 17 10.33 -20.31 -19.10
N LEU A 18 10.91 -19.52 -18.20
CA LEU A 18 11.15 -19.88 -16.79
C LEU A 18 10.11 -19.30 -15.82
N ASN A 19 8.95 -18.84 -16.31
CA ASN A 19 7.93 -18.31 -15.41
C ASN A 19 7.37 -19.36 -14.44
N PRO A 20 7.24 -19.04 -13.14
CA PRO A 20 7.63 -17.80 -12.47
C PRO A 20 9.15 -17.69 -12.29
N VAL A 21 9.76 -16.62 -12.79
CA VAL A 21 11.22 -16.41 -12.72
C VAL A 21 11.73 -16.17 -11.31
N LYS A 22 10.84 -15.82 -10.37
CA LYS A 22 11.18 -15.60 -8.97
C LYS A 22 9.96 -15.75 -8.06
N ILE A 23 10.14 -16.45 -6.94
CA ILE A 23 9.15 -16.61 -5.87
C ILE A 23 9.83 -16.23 -4.57
N ASN A 24 9.55 -15.02 -4.05
CA ASN A 24 10.14 -14.50 -2.82
C ASN A 24 9.28 -13.34 -2.28
N LEU A 25 8.91 -13.38 -1.01
CA LEU A 25 8.10 -12.34 -0.36
C LEU A 25 8.83 -10.99 -0.26
N SER A 26 10.16 -11.04 -0.19
CA SER A 26 10.96 -9.83 0.02
C SER A 26 11.26 -9.05 -1.27
N ASN A 27 11.14 -9.65 -2.47
CA ASN A 27 11.52 -8.94 -3.69
C ASN A 27 10.92 -9.48 -5.01
N SER A 28 9.90 -10.33 -4.97
CA SER A 28 9.23 -10.76 -6.21
C SER A 28 8.16 -9.78 -6.69
N ARG A 29 7.49 -9.08 -5.77
CA ARG A 29 6.40 -8.17 -6.10
C ARG A 29 6.93 -6.86 -6.69
N GLY A 30 6.41 -6.41 -7.84
CA GLY A 30 6.79 -5.13 -8.43
C GLY A 30 6.49 -3.95 -7.49
N GLY A 31 7.44 -3.03 -7.37
CA GLY A 31 7.36 -1.83 -6.55
C GLY A 31 7.40 -0.54 -7.38
N GLY A 32 7.28 -0.64 -8.70
CA GLY A 32 7.32 0.52 -9.60
C GLY A 32 7.92 0.18 -10.95
N SER A 33 8.05 1.20 -11.79
CA SER A 33 8.64 1.06 -13.12
C SER A 33 10.14 0.77 -13.05
N ILE A 34 10.63 -0.09 -13.93
CA ILE A 34 12.06 -0.28 -14.13
C ILE A 34 12.65 1.02 -14.67
N PHE A 35 13.78 1.44 -14.14
CA PHE A 35 14.49 2.64 -14.58
C PHE A 35 15.97 2.37 -14.85
N ARG A 36 16.62 3.28 -15.59
CA ARG A 36 18.06 3.23 -15.83
C ARG A 36 18.80 4.06 -14.79
N GLU A 37 19.91 3.51 -14.31
CA GLU A 37 20.92 4.21 -13.52
C GLU A 37 22.29 3.93 -14.12
N GLY A 38 22.85 4.91 -14.82
CA GLY A 38 23.98 4.68 -15.73
C GLY A 38 23.61 3.63 -16.77
N ASP A 39 24.44 2.61 -16.91
CA ASP A 39 24.22 1.48 -17.83
C ASP A 39 23.37 0.36 -17.25
N SER A 40 22.96 0.48 -15.99
CA SER A 40 22.22 -0.57 -15.29
C SER A 40 20.71 -0.37 -15.37
N LEU A 41 19.97 -1.47 -15.52
CA LEU A 41 18.52 -1.51 -15.33
C LEU A 41 18.21 -1.88 -13.89
N ILE A 42 17.45 -1.01 -13.22
CA ILE A 42 17.06 -1.19 -11.83
C ILE A 42 15.56 -1.48 -11.74
N ARG A 43 15.22 -2.58 -11.11
CA ARG A 43 13.83 -2.99 -10.86
C ARG A 43 13.47 -2.75 -9.39
N PRO A 44 12.57 -1.80 -9.10
CA PRO A 44 12.00 -1.68 -7.76
C PRO A 44 11.08 -2.87 -7.45
N ALA A 45 11.18 -3.39 -6.25
CA ALA A 45 10.30 -4.44 -5.75
C ALA A 45 9.84 -4.13 -4.32
N GLN A 46 8.67 -4.61 -3.96
CA GLN A 46 8.17 -4.50 -2.59
C GLN A 46 8.76 -5.61 -1.72
N ASN A 47 9.28 -5.23 -0.58
CA ASN A 47 9.52 -6.16 0.51
C ASN A 47 8.22 -6.29 1.33
N CYS A 48 7.60 -7.46 1.25
CA CYS A 48 6.36 -7.77 1.96
C CYS A 48 6.61 -8.66 3.19
N PHE A 49 7.81 -8.64 3.75
CA PHE A 49 8.15 -9.38 4.97
C PHE A 49 8.72 -8.42 6.05
N PRO A 50 8.24 -8.49 7.32
CA PRO A 50 7.16 -9.35 7.80
C PRO A 50 5.76 -8.90 7.37
N ASP A 51 5.57 -7.62 6.98
CA ASP A 51 4.30 -7.03 6.61
C ASP A 51 4.30 -6.48 5.19
N TYR A 52 3.08 -6.33 4.63
CA TYR A 52 2.88 -5.76 3.30
C TYR A 52 3.44 -4.33 3.19
N GLY A 53 4.36 -4.14 2.25
CA GLY A 53 4.96 -2.84 1.97
C GLY A 53 5.87 -2.33 3.09
N THR A 54 6.59 -3.22 3.78
CA THR A 54 7.57 -2.85 4.81
C THR A 54 8.64 -1.92 4.25
N SER A 55 9.12 -2.21 3.04
CA SER A 55 10.17 -1.43 2.37
C SER A 55 10.13 -1.64 0.86
N LEU A 56 10.93 -0.87 0.14
CA LEU A 56 11.25 -1.11 -1.26
C LEU A 56 12.68 -1.58 -1.38
N VAL A 57 12.89 -2.62 -2.17
CA VAL A 57 14.20 -3.12 -2.55
C VAL A 57 14.48 -2.82 -4.01
N PHE A 58 15.71 -2.50 -4.33
CA PHE A 58 16.17 -2.20 -5.67
C PHE A 58 17.03 -3.36 -6.16
N ASN A 59 16.64 -3.95 -7.27
CA ASN A 59 17.35 -5.07 -7.87
C ASN A 59 17.94 -4.63 -9.21
N LYS A 60 19.24 -4.81 -9.38
CA LYS A 60 19.91 -4.64 -10.65
C LYS A 60 19.63 -5.88 -11.51
N ILE A 61 19.08 -5.68 -12.69
CA ILE A 61 18.90 -6.73 -13.68
C ILE A 61 20.24 -6.98 -14.36
N GLU A 62 20.77 -8.16 -14.20
CA GLU A 62 22.05 -8.58 -14.76
C GLU A 62 21.88 -9.33 -16.07
N VAL A 63 20.87 -10.18 -16.15
CA VAL A 63 20.49 -10.90 -17.37
C VAL A 63 18.99 -10.79 -17.58
N LEU A 64 18.58 -10.41 -18.76
CA LEU A 64 17.20 -10.41 -19.22
C LEU A 64 17.16 -10.89 -20.67
N SER A 65 16.77 -12.13 -20.86
CA SER A 65 16.60 -12.74 -22.19
C SER A 65 15.30 -13.55 -22.20
N HIS A 66 14.94 -14.20 -23.28
CA HIS A 66 13.78 -15.08 -23.35
C HIS A 66 13.92 -16.35 -22.49
N ASN A 67 15.16 -16.75 -22.19
CA ASN A 67 15.48 -18.03 -21.56
C ASN A 67 16.21 -17.88 -20.23
N GLU A 68 16.61 -16.66 -19.86
CA GLU A 68 17.39 -16.43 -18.65
C GLU A 68 17.02 -15.09 -18.02
N PHE A 69 16.86 -15.12 -16.70
CA PHE A 69 16.65 -13.93 -15.88
C PHE A 69 17.54 -14.01 -14.65
N LYS A 70 18.37 -12.98 -14.44
CA LYS A 70 19.17 -12.81 -13.22
C LYS A 70 19.09 -11.38 -12.73
N GLU A 71 18.99 -11.23 -11.44
CA GLU A 71 19.06 -9.94 -10.76
C GLU A 71 19.79 -10.06 -9.42
N SER A 72 20.43 -8.99 -9.00
CA SER A 72 21.07 -8.85 -7.70
C SER A 72 20.48 -7.69 -6.91
N LEU A 73 20.41 -7.81 -5.60
CA LEU A 73 19.97 -6.74 -4.70
C LEU A 73 21.07 -5.68 -4.61
N VAL A 74 20.74 -4.42 -4.88
CA VAL A 74 21.68 -3.28 -4.82
C VAL A 74 21.32 -2.23 -3.79
N GLY A 75 20.10 -2.26 -3.24
CA GLY A 75 19.70 -1.30 -2.21
C GLY A 75 18.32 -1.57 -1.65
N GLU A 76 18.04 -0.91 -0.53
CA GLU A 76 16.73 -0.94 0.13
C GLU A 76 16.38 0.45 0.63
N LEU A 77 15.13 0.86 0.44
CA LEU A 77 14.55 2.09 0.95
C LEU A 77 13.51 1.75 2.02
N LYS A 78 13.80 2.14 3.26
CA LYS A 78 12.92 1.95 4.43
C LYS A 78 12.49 3.29 4.99
N PRO A 79 11.29 3.38 5.61
CA PRO A 79 10.98 4.50 6.48
C PRO A 79 11.98 4.58 7.64
N ALA A 80 12.29 5.79 8.10
CA ALA A 80 13.11 5.94 9.29
C ALA A 80 12.41 5.32 10.52
N GLU A 81 13.17 4.70 11.42
CA GLU A 81 12.64 3.92 12.57
C GLU A 81 11.66 4.73 13.44
N ASN A 82 11.95 6.01 13.66
CA ASN A 82 11.11 6.90 14.49
C ASN A 82 10.14 7.76 13.69
N SER A 83 9.91 7.45 12.41
CA SER A 83 8.96 8.20 11.59
C SER A 83 7.52 7.73 11.80
N MET A 84 6.57 8.61 11.44
CA MET A 84 5.15 8.25 11.36
C MET A 84 4.87 7.24 10.23
N PHE A 85 5.79 7.10 9.29
CA PHE A 85 5.66 6.19 8.16
C PHE A 85 6.04 4.76 8.56
N LYS A 86 5.22 3.81 8.16
CA LYS A 86 5.35 2.38 8.52
C LYS A 86 5.61 1.48 7.32
N GLY A 87 5.69 2.06 6.13
CA GLY A 87 5.97 1.29 4.92
C GLY A 87 6.05 2.17 3.68
N ILE A 88 6.51 1.54 2.60
CA ILE A 88 6.69 2.13 1.27
C ILE A 88 6.21 1.09 0.25
N HIS A 89 5.34 1.49 -0.70
CA HIS A 89 4.78 0.54 -1.66
C HIS A 89 5.28 0.73 -3.08
N THR A 90 5.42 1.98 -3.53
CA THR A 90 5.78 2.25 -4.90
C THR A 90 6.88 3.29 -5.03
N PHE A 91 7.64 3.16 -6.10
CA PHE A 91 8.72 4.06 -6.47
C PHE A 91 8.60 4.38 -7.95
N SER A 92 8.58 5.63 -8.29
CA SER A 92 8.62 6.11 -9.67
C SER A 92 9.67 7.21 -9.81
N LYS A 93 10.55 7.08 -10.78
CA LYS A 93 11.61 8.04 -11.05
C LYS A 93 11.60 8.39 -12.54
N ASN A 94 11.64 9.67 -12.82
CA ASN A 94 11.95 10.21 -14.13
C ASN A 94 13.18 11.14 -14.05
N LYS A 95 13.46 11.91 -15.11
CA LYS A 95 14.64 12.80 -15.13
C LYS A 95 14.57 13.93 -14.10
N GLU A 96 13.38 14.39 -13.75
CA GLU A 96 13.15 15.64 -12.98
C GLU A 96 12.51 15.37 -11.62
N SER A 97 11.87 14.22 -11.43
CA SER A 97 11.11 13.94 -10.22
C SER A 97 11.24 12.50 -9.76
N LEU A 98 11.09 12.34 -8.45
CA LEU A 98 11.01 11.06 -7.76
C LEU A 98 9.74 11.07 -6.93
N ILE A 99 8.91 10.04 -7.09
CA ILE A 99 7.65 9.87 -6.38
C ILE A 99 7.71 8.57 -5.61
N VAL A 100 7.35 8.65 -4.34
CA VAL A 100 7.27 7.50 -3.43
C VAL A 100 5.94 7.61 -2.68
N ASP A 101 5.20 6.51 -2.56
CA ASP A 101 4.06 6.46 -1.65
C ASP A 101 4.50 5.94 -0.27
N LEU A 102 3.94 6.50 0.76
CA LEU A 102 4.28 6.20 2.14
C LEU A 102 3.04 5.70 2.88
N LYS A 103 3.17 4.58 3.58
CA LYS A 103 2.14 4.02 4.44
C LYS A 103 2.22 4.65 5.81
N THR A 104 1.11 5.13 6.33
CA THR A 104 0.95 5.55 7.72
C THR A 104 -0.08 4.67 8.43
N ASN A 105 0.07 4.48 9.72
CA ASN A 105 -0.98 3.91 10.56
C ASN A 105 -1.77 5.06 11.18
N GLU A 106 -2.94 5.34 10.66
CA GLU A 106 -3.89 6.22 11.33
C GLU A 106 -4.65 5.42 12.38
N TYR A 107 -4.56 5.84 13.64
CA TYR A 107 -5.42 5.30 14.67
C TYR A 107 -6.83 5.83 14.45
N PHE A 108 -7.73 4.96 14.02
CA PHE A 108 -9.15 5.28 13.92
C PHE A 108 -9.90 4.54 15.04
N PRO A 109 -10.37 5.26 16.08
CA PRO A 109 -11.22 4.66 17.09
C PRO A 109 -12.41 3.99 16.39
N PHE A 110 -12.74 2.77 16.78
CA PHE A 110 -13.82 1.98 16.15
C PHE A 110 -13.53 1.46 14.72
N ALA A 111 -12.27 1.40 14.27
CA ALA A 111 -11.92 0.84 12.96
C ALA A 111 -12.53 -0.54 12.71
N ARG A 112 -12.55 -1.41 13.74
CA ARG A 112 -13.20 -2.74 13.68
C ARG A 112 -14.70 -2.65 13.41
N PHE A 113 -15.40 -1.74 14.09
CA PHE A 113 -16.83 -1.55 13.91
C PHE A 113 -17.17 -1.04 12.50
N VAL A 114 -16.41 -0.07 12.01
CA VAL A 114 -16.54 0.44 10.63
C VAL A 114 -16.26 -0.64 9.59
N THR A 115 -15.27 -1.50 9.84
CA THR A 115 -14.94 -2.62 8.94
C THR A 115 -16.07 -3.66 8.90
N LEU A 116 -16.65 -3.98 10.06
CA LEU A 116 -17.81 -4.90 10.16
C LEU A 116 -19.04 -4.34 9.45
N LEU A 117 -19.34 -3.05 9.63
CA LEU A 117 -20.43 -2.38 8.91
C LEU A 117 -20.20 -2.40 7.40
N ARG A 118 -18.98 -2.13 6.92
CA ARG A 118 -18.63 -2.19 5.50
C ARG A 118 -18.77 -3.60 4.91
N ALA A 119 -18.36 -4.62 5.66
CA ALA A 119 -18.48 -6.00 5.23
C ALA A 119 -19.96 -6.40 5.08
N ARG A 120 -20.82 -5.97 6.00
CA ARG A 120 -22.26 -6.23 5.96
C ARG A 120 -22.95 -5.53 4.79
N VAL A 121 -22.65 -4.23 4.58
CA VAL A 121 -23.18 -3.46 3.43
C VAL A 121 -22.71 -4.04 2.09
N LYS A 122 -21.50 -4.55 2.00
CA LYS A 122 -20.97 -5.19 0.77
C LYS A 122 -21.62 -6.56 0.51
N SER A 123 -22.05 -7.27 1.55
CA SER A 123 -22.79 -8.52 1.42
C SER A 123 -24.21 -8.31 0.89
N ASP A 124 -24.87 -7.21 1.31
CA ASP A 124 -26.27 -6.97 1.00
C ASP A 124 -26.51 -6.20 -0.30
N ASN A 125 -25.50 -5.50 -0.83
CA ASN A 125 -25.64 -4.66 -2.04
C ASN A 125 -24.37 -4.67 -2.90
N ALA A 126 -24.35 -5.49 -3.92
CA ALA A 126 -23.27 -5.52 -4.91
C ALA A 126 -23.17 -4.25 -5.81
N GLY A 127 -23.94 -3.19 -5.53
CA GLY A 127 -24.05 -2.01 -6.38
C GLY A 127 -23.79 -0.64 -5.74
N LEU A 128 -23.63 -0.53 -4.43
CA LEU A 128 -23.43 0.76 -3.78
C LEU A 128 -21.94 0.99 -3.44
N ILE A 129 -21.22 1.63 -4.35
CA ILE A 129 -19.90 2.21 -4.04
C ILE A 129 -20.14 3.52 -3.28
N ILE A 130 -20.21 3.44 -1.94
CA ILE A 130 -20.17 4.65 -1.12
C ILE A 130 -18.72 5.13 -1.11
N GLU A 131 -18.48 6.30 -1.69
CA GLU A 131 -17.16 6.92 -1.69
C GLU A 131 -16.58 7.01 -0.28
N ASN A 132 -15.35 6.55 -0.13
CA ASN A 132 -14.63 6.49 1.16
C ASN A 132 -14.62 7.82 1.95
N SER A 133 -14.71 8.96 1.27
CA SER A 133 -14.72 10.29 1.87
C SER A 133 -16.03 10.60 2.61
N LEU A 134 -17.16 10.21 2.05
CA LEU A 134 -18.48 10.45 2.65
C LEU A 134 -18.66 9.59 3.93
N PHE A 135 -18.24 8.34 3.88
CA PHE A 135 -18.32 7.42 5.02
C PHE A 135 -17.44 7.87 6.20
N LYS A 136 -16.24 8.37 5.92
CA LYS A 136 -15.36 8.98 6.93
C LYS A 136 -16.02 10.20 7.59
N ARG A 137 -16.62 11.09 6.78
CA ARG A 137 -17.30 12.29 7.30
C ARG A 137 -18.52 11.95 8.15
N ILE A 138 -19.35 11.02 7.71
CA ILE A 138 -20.54 10.57 8.48
C ILE A 138 -20.11 9.90 9.79
N SER A 139 -19.07 9.08 9.79
CA SER A 139 -18.56 8.43 11.01
C SER A 139 -18.01 9.43 12.03
N VAL A 140 -17.33 10.48 11.58
CA VAL A 140 -16.83 11.56 12.46
C VAL A 140 -17.99 12.35 13.06
N ILE A 141 -19.02 12.68 12.28
CA ILE A 141 -20.20 13.40 12.76
C ILE A 141 -20.97 12.57 13.79
N LEU A 142 -21.18 11.27 13.52
CA LEU A 142 -21.84 10.36 14.48
C LEU A 142 -21.04 10.22 15.78
N LEU A 143 -19.73 10.13 15.71
CA LEU A 143 -18.84 10.11 16.88
C LEU A 143 -18.93 11.39 17.70
N PHE A 144 -18.95 12.53 17.04
CA PHE A 144 -19.09 13.83 17.68
C PHE A 144 -20.45 13.95 18.37
N LEU A 145 -21.55 13.51 17.73
CA LEU A 145 -22.87 13.49 18.32
C LEU A 145 -22.95 12.56 19.55
N VAL A 146 -22.38 11.36 19.47
CA VAL A 146 -22.30 10.44 20.62
C VAL A 146 -21.49 11.04 21.76
N PHE A 147 -20.37 11.70 21.47
CA PHE A 147 -19.55 12.39 22.47
C PHE A 147 -20.28 13.54 23.14
N VAL A 148 -21.01 14.36 22.38
CA VAL A 148 -21.85 15.44 22.91
C VAL A 148 -22.98 14.89 23.80
N ILE A 149 -23.63 13.80 23.38
CA ILE A 149 -24.67 13.14 24.18
C ILE A 149 -24.08 12.58 25.48
N LEU A 150 -22.91 11.97 25.43
CA LEU A 150 -22.23 11.45 26.63
C LEU A 150 -21.82 12.59 27.59
N ILE A 151 -21.33 13.71 27.10
CA ILE A 151 -21.05 14.90 27.91
C ILE A 151 -22.35 15.43 28.53
N TYR A 152 -23.43 15.51 27.77
CA TYR A 152 -24.70 15.96 28.26
C TYR A 152 -25.29 15.03 29.35
N LEU A 153 -25.20 13.73 29.15
CA LEU A 153 -25.72 12.73 30.08
C LEU A 153 -24.88 12.54 31.36
N PHE A 154 -23.55 12.63 31.23
CA PHE A 154 -22.61 12.37 32.33
C PHE A 154 -22.00 13.64 32.91
N GLY A 155 -21.81 14.69 32.11
CA GLY A 155 -21.27 15.97 32.58
C GLY A 155 -22.20 16.69 33.54
N TRP A 156 -23.49 16.59 33.35
CA TRP A 156 -24.51 17.14 34.31
C TRP A 156 -24.51 16.40 35.65
N ARG A 157 -24.26 15.10 35.68
CA ARG A 157 -24.14 14.35 36.93
C ARG A 157 -22.87 14.63 37.70
N ALA A 158 -21.76 14.96 37.02
CA ALA A 158 -20.52 15.35 37.70
C ALA A 158 -20.62 16.74 38.34
N LEU A 159 -21.35 17.69 37.72
CA LEU A 159 -21.59 19.01 38.28
C LEU A 159 -22.61 19.00 39.45
N SER A 160 -23.56 18.08 39.49
CA SER A 160 -24.54 17.95 40.61
C SER A 160 -23.97 17.24 41.83
N LEU A 161 -22.75 16.74 41.81
CA LEU A 161 -22.03 16.17 42.96
C LEU A 161 -21.11 17.19 43.66
N PHE A 162 -20.98 18.41 43.13
CA PHE A 162 -20.20 19.52 43.69
C PHE A 162 -21.01 20.75 44.07
N VAL A 163 -22.34 20.65 44.11
CA VAL A 163 -23.28 21.58 44.70
C VAL A 163 -24.07 20.85 45.80
#